data_3a9a0f7a7a5249c29aee641c8e962bdf
#
_entry.id   3a9a0f7a7a5249c29aee641c8e962bdf
#
_cell.length_a   1.000
_cell.length_b   1.000
_cell.length_c   1.000
_cell.angle_alpha   90.00
_cell.angle_beta   90.00
_cell.angle_gamma   90.00
#
_symmetry.space_group_name_H-M   'P 1'
#
loop_
_entity.id
_entity.type
_entity.pdbx_description
1 polymer ?
#
loop_
_entity_poly.entity_id
_entity_poly.type
_entity_poly.pdbx_seq_one_letter_code
_entity_poly.pdbx_strand_id
1 'polypeptide(L)'
;EIDGRKGTPASCTTPCSPGMTVSTQTPKLERLRRGVMELYISDHPLDCLTCAANGDCELQDMSGAVGLRDVRYGYEGDNHLSLGKDTSNPYFTFDSSKCIVCNRCVRACEEIQGTFALTIEGRGFGSRVAAGFNGNFFDSPCVSCGACVQACPTATLTENTVIELGQPRRTVLTTCAYCGVGCSFKAEMQGETVVRMTPYKNGGANEGHSCVKGRFAWGYANHQDRQLEPMIRESITDEWKKVSFEEAIAFAAGRLQDIQTRHGKYSIGAITSSRCTNEEVFVVQKMVRAAFGNNNVDTCARVCHSPTGFGLSNAFGTSAGTQDFKSVEYADVILLIGANPTDAHPVFASRMKKRLREGAKLIIVDPRKIDLVKTAHIEASGFLQLKPGTNVAVINSLAHVIVTEGLANTAFITERCEPTEYAIWSEFVSRHENSQEAMEAHTGVPAAQVREAARLFATGGNGAIYYGLGVTEHSQGSTMVMGMANLAMATGNLGRDGVGVNPLRGQNNVQGSCDMGSFPHELPGYRHVSDDATRTMFEQLWGTV
;
A
#
# COMPACT_ATOMS: atom_id res chain seq x y z
N GLU A 1 16.89 34.88 5.99
CA GLU A 1 16.60 35.96 6.93
C GLU A 1 15.09 36.18 6.94
N ILE A 2 14.59 36.54 8.10
CA ILE A 2 13.16 36.87 8.28
C ILE A 2 13.09 38.28 8.81
N ASP A 3 12.26 39.14 8.19
CA ASP A 3 12.11 40.51 8.60
C ASP A 3 11.66 40.60 10.06
N GLY A 4 12.30 41.51 10.83
CA GLY A 4 12.05 41.67 12.25
C GLY A 4 12.66 40.64 13.18
N ARG A 5 13.35 39.58 12.64
CA ARG A 5 14.04 38.57 13.45
C ARG A 5 15.56 38.69 13.35
N LYS A 6 16.26 38.60 14.49
CA LYS A 6 17.73 38.50 14.51
C LYS A 6 18.19 37.11 14.08
N GLY A 7 19.31 37.05 13.34
CA GLY A 7 19.95 35.80 12.95
C GLY A 7 19.49 35.27 11.62
N THR A 8 19.78 33.97 11.40
CA THR A 8 19.48 33.22 10.17
C THR A 8 18.86 31.89 10.55
N PRO A 9 17.57 31.88 10.92
CA PRO A 9 16.90 30.65 11.33
C PRO A 9 16.87 29.62 10.19
N ALA A 10 16.97 28.34 10.54
CA ALA A 10 16.97 27.25 9.59
C ALA A 10 15.56 27.10 8.96
N SER A 11 15.49 27.09 7.64
CA SER A 11 14.21 27.02 6.90
C SER A 11 13.44 25.71 7.13
N CYS A 12 14.15 24.61 7.42
CA CYS A 12 13.54 23.28 7.64
C CYS A 12 12.84 23.13 9.00
N THR A 13 13.08 24.05 9.96
CA THR A 13 12.53 23.97 11.33
C THR A 13 11.78 25.23 11.75
N THR A 14 11.69 26.23 10.89
CA THR A 14 11.03 27.49 11.21
C THR A 14 9.58 27.46 10.72
N PRO A 15 8.58 27.51 11.64
CA PRO A 15 7.18 27.58 11.25
C PRO A 15 6.87 28.85 10.46
N CYS A 16 6.05 28.72 9.44
CA CYS A 16 5.51 29.86 8.69
C CYS A 16 4.41 30.55 9.49
N SER A 17 4.32 31.87 9.36
CA SER A 17 3.23 32.67 9.95
C SER A 17 2.72 33.72 8.95
N PRO A 18 1.43 34.11 9.04
CA PRO A 18 0.90 35.16 8.19
C PRO A 18 1.71 36.46 8.28
N GLY A 19 1.94 37.11 7.13
CA GLY A 19 2.71 38.34 7.04
C GLY A 19 4.24 38.17 7.14
N MET A 20 4.76 36.97 7.24
CA MET A 20 6.22 36.72 7.27
C MET A 20 6.86 37.06 5.92
N THR A 21 7.83 37.94 5.94
CA THR A 21 8.69 38.26 4.79
C THR A 21 10.03 37.53 4.93
N VAL A 22 10.40 36.75 3.91
CA VAL A 22 11.59 35.91 3.95
C VAL A 22 12.52 36.28 2.79
N SER A 23 13.76 36.61 3.10
CA SER A 23 14.84 36.79 2.14
C SER A 23 15.73 35.54 2.13
N THR A 24 15.81 34.88 0.97
CA THR A 24 16.61 33.67 0.79
C THR A 24 17.96 33.90 0.11
N GLN A 25 18.18 35.09 -0.44
CA GLN A 25 19.41 35.48 -1.13
C GLN A 25 19.87 36.85 -0.64
N THR A 26 20.93 36.86 0.15
CA THR A 26 21.62 38.06 0.59
C THR A 26 23.12 37.78 0.67
N PRO A 27 24.00 38.80 0.55
CA PRO A 27 25.45 38.59 0.64
C PRO A 27 25.89 37.89 1.94
N LYS A 28 25.15 38.12 3.02
CA LYS A 28 25.36 37.42 4.30
C LYS A 28 25.01 35.96 4.21
N LEU A 29 23.86 35.59 3.63
CA LEU A 29 23.44 34.20 3.48
C LEU A 29 24.36 33.42 2.51
N GLU A 30 24.80 34.03 1.43
CA GLU A 30 25.76 33.43 0.49
C GLU A 30 27.06 33.06 1.21
N ARG A 31 27.64 34.00 1.98
CA ARG A 31 28.83 33.74 2.80
C ARG A 31 28.61 32.63 3.82
N LEU A 32 27.49 32.62 4.52
CA LEU A 32 27.17 31.60 5.52
C LEU A 32 26.98 30.21 4.89
N ARG A 33 26.23 30.12 3.79
CA ARG A 33 26.02 28.86 3.06
C ARG A 33 27.33 28.30 2.52
N ARG A 34 28.19 29.14 1.95
CA ARG A 34 29.51 28.73 1.49
C ARG A 34 30.36 28.21 2.64
N GLY A 35 30.38 28.89 3.80
CA GLY A 35 31.12 28.44 4.99
C GLY A 35 30.57 27.12 5.55
N VAL A 36 29.26 26.92 5.61
CA VAL A 36 28.65 25.65 6.03
C VAL A 36 29.01 24.54 5.06
N MET A 37 28.95 24.79 3.76
CA MET A 37 29.30 23.79 2.74
C MET A 37 30.79 23.42 2.81
N GLU A 38 31.65 24.40 3.04
CA GLU A 38 33.08 24.18 3.24
C GLU A 38 33.37 23.25 4.44
N LEU A 39 32.66 23.43 5.57
CA LEU A 39 32.74 22.55 6.72
C LEU A 39 32.28 21.11 6.41
N TYR A 40 31.18 20.94 5.66
CA TYR A 40 30.76 19.60 5.24
C TYR A 40 31.80 18.92 4.34
N ILE A 41 32.35 19.65 3.38
CA ILE A 41 33.34 19.10 2.45
C ILE A 41 34.68 18.77 3.15
N SER A 42 35.05 19.54 4.17
CA SER A 42 36.30 19.28 4.94
C SER A 42 36.27 17.96 5.74
N ASP A 43 35.08 17.37 5.95
CA ASP A 43 34.87 16.11 6.69
C ASP A 43 34.14 15.07 5.81
N HIS A 44 34.32 15.10 4.52
CA HIS A 44 33.72 14.20 3.57
C HIS A 44 34.74 13.68 2.55
N PRO A 45 34.78 12.35 2.26
CA PRO A 45 35.69 11.81 1.26
C PRO A 45 35.48 12.45 -0.10
N LEU A 46 36.53 12.98 -0.72
CA LEU A 46 36.49 13.59 -2.06
C LEU A 46 36.80 12.58 -3.18
N ASP A 47 36.22 11.40 -3.06
CA ASP A 47 36.33 10.30 -4.03
C ASP A 47 35.20 10.30 -5.08
N CYS A 48 34.65 11.47 -5.40
CA CYS A 48 33.49 11.64 -6.27
C CYS A 48 33.57 10.87 -7.59
N LEU A 49 34.75 10.79 -8.22
CA LEU A 49 34.94 10.09 -9.48
C LEU A 49 34.70 8.58 -9.41
N THR A 50 34.84 7.98 -8.24
CA THR A 50 34.62 6.54 -7.99
C THR A 50 33.38 6.29 -7.13
N CYS A 51 32.71 7.34 -6.70
CA CYS A 51 31.51 7.26 -5.86
C CYS A 51 30.28 6.83 -6.67
N ALA A 52 29.51 5.88 -6.17
CA ALA A 52 28.30 5.39 -6.82
C ALA A 52 27.21 6.47 -7.01
N ALA A 53 27.23 7.53 -6.20
CA ALA A 53 26.30 8.67 -6.32
C ALA A 53 26.82 9.80 -7.23
N ASN A 54 27.93 9.61 -7.94
CA ASN A 54 28.45 10.66 -8.82
C ASN A 54 27.42 11.07 -9.89
N GLY A 55 27.08 12.36 -9.94
CA GLY A 55 26.03 12.89 -10.82
C GLY A 55 24.59 12.73 -10.30
N ASP A 56 24.41 12.14 -9.10
CA ASP A 56 23.12 12.02 -8.38
C ASP A 56 23.37 12.27 -6.87
N CYS A 57 24.01 13.40 -6.54
CA CYS A 57 24.44 13.75 -5.21
C CYS A 57 24.16 15.22 -4.90
N GLU A 58 23.19 15.48 -4.00
CA GLU A 58 22.82 16.85 -3.62
C GLU A 58 23.99 17.62 -2.98
N LEU A 59 24.94 16.94 -2.34
CA LEU A 59 26.13 17.60 -1.78
C LEU A 59 27.03 18.18 -2.89
N GLN A 60 27.22 17.44 -4.00
CA GLN A 60 27.93 17.95 -5.18
C GLN A 60 27.22 19.17 -5.77
N ASP A 61 25.89 19.07 -5.97
CA ASP A 61 25.07 20.13 -6.57
C ASP A 61 25.12 21.40 -5.72
N MET A 62 24.98 21.25 -4.39
CA MET A 62 25.02 22.38 -3.46
C MET A 62 26.39 23.02 -3.37
N SER A 63 27.47 22.24 -3.44
CA SER A 63 28.85 22.78 -3.50
C SER A 63 29.03 23.64 -4.76
N GLY A 64 28.53 23.17 -5.89
CA GLY A 64 28.49 23.94 -7.13
C GLY A 64 27.65 25.21 -7.02
N ALA A 65 26.45 25.13 -6.47
CA ALA A 65 25.49 26.24 -6.33
C ALA A 65 26.02 27.37 -5.43
N VAL A 66 26.80 27.07 -4.36
CA VAL A 66 27.42 28.09 -3.49
C VAL A 66 28.79 28.55 -3.97
N GLY A 67 29.23 28.07 -5.13
CA GLY A 67 30.51 28.46 -5.72
C GLY A 67 31.75 28.01 -4.93
N LEU A 68 31.65 26.92 -4.17
CA LEU A 68 32.79 26.34 -3.46
C LEU A 68 33.71 25.65 -4.47
N ARG A 69 35.00 26.06 -4.49
CA ARG A 69 36.03 25.49 -5.38
C ARG A 69 37.27 25.03 -4.63
N ASP A 70 37.39 25.46 -3.39
CA ASP A 70 38.56 25.22 -2.55
C ASP A 70 38.17 25.16 -1.07
N VAL A 71 38.87 24.39 -0.29
CA VAL A 71 38.67 24.19 1.16
C VAL A 71 39.82 24.85 1.92
N ARG A 72 39.50 25.80 2.76
CA ARG A 72 40.51 26.54 3.54
C ARG A 72 41.04 25.77 4.76
N TYR A 73 40.28 24.79 5.24
CA TYR A 73 40.63 23.98 6.39
C TYR A 73 41.48 22.81 5.99
N GLY A 74 42.34 22.32 6.90
CA GLY A 74 43.10 21.09 6.69
C GLY A 74 42.13 19.97 6.30
N TYR A 75 42.46 19.26 5.23
CA TYR A 75 41.61 18.21 4.69
C TYR A 75 42.47 16.98 4.35
N GLU A 76 42.13 15.86 4.98
CA GLU A 76 42.85 14.59 4.81
C GLU A 76 42.16 13.64 3.81
N GLY A 77 40.98 14.04 3.27
CA GLY A 77 40.22 13.27 2.29
C GLY A 77 39.38 12.17 2.91
N ASP A 78 39.07 12.26 4.19
CA ASP A 78 38.35 11.23 4.93
C ASP A 78 37.36 11.83 5.94
N ASN A 79 36.50 10.99 6.51
CA ASN A 79 35.59 11.36 7.60
C ASN A 79 36.27 11.06 8.96
N HIS A 80 36.21 12.03 9.89
CA HIS A 80 36.87 11.94 11.21
C HIS A 80 36.43 10.75 12.05
N LEU A 81 35.22 10.20 11.85
CA LEU A 81 34.72 9.05 12.63
C LEU A 81 35.31 7.71 12.16
N SER A 82 35.82 7.64 10.91
CA SER A 82 36.45 6.44 10.33
C SER A 82 35.65 5.15 10.55
N LEU A 83 34.32 5.23 10.43
CA LEU A 83 33.41 4.11 10.64
C LEU A 83 33.33 3.22 9.39
N GLY A 84 33.17 1.92 9.59
CA GLY A 84 32.99 0.94 8.52
C GLY A 84 31.63 1.08 7.81
N LYS A 85 31.50 0.39 6.67
CA LYS A 85 30.25 0.26 5.94
C LYS A 85 29.40 -0.84 6.55
N ASP A 86 28.09 -0.58 6.65
CA ASP A 86 27.10 -1.61 6.96
C ASP A 86 26.47 -2.11 5.65
N THR A 87 26.73 -3.36 5.32
CA THR A 87 26.18 -4.08 4.15
C THR A 87 25.21 -5.18 4.56
N SER A 88 24.71 -5.15 5.78
CA SER A 88 23.81 -6.17 6.32
C SER A 88 22.43 -6.14 5.69
N ASN A 89 21.97 -4.98 5.20
CA ASN A 89 20.72 -4.91 4.46
C ASN A 89 20.93 -5.43 3.03
N PRO A 90 20.09 -6.38 2.55
CA PRO A 90 20.29 -6.98 1.23
C PRO A 90 20.05 -6.02 0.06
N TYR A 91 19.43 -4.86 0.28
CA TYR A 91 19.00 -3.96 -0.79
C TYR A 91 19.81 -2.68 -0.90
N PHE A 92 20.43 -2.24 0.17
CA PHE A 92 21.23 -1.01 0.19
C PHE A 92 22.39 -1.10 1.17
N THR A 93 23.42 -0.35 0.88
CA THR A 93 24.60 -0.18 1.73
C THR A 93 24.50 1.13 2.51
N PHE A 94 24.86 1.13 3.78
CA PHE A 94 25.04 2.32 4.61
C PHE A 94 26.53 2.59 4.79
N ASP A 95 27.02 3.64 4.16
CA ASP A 95 28.40 4.12 4.27
C ASP A 95 28.46 5.36 5.16
N SER A 96 28.77 5.18 6.43
CA SER A 96 28.81 6.26 7.40
C SER A 96 29.88 7.31 7.11
N SER A 97 30.96 6.97 6.37
CA SER A 97 31.99 7.93 5.97
C SER A 97 31.47 9.03 5.03
N LYS A 98 30.36 8.76 4.31
CA LYS A 98 29.68 9.71 3.42
C LYS A 98 28.59 10.55 4.11
N CYS A 99 28.38 10.32 5.43
CA CYS A 99 27.29 10.92 6.17
C CYS A 99 27.59 12.36 6.60
N ILE A 100 26.71 13.30 6.25
CA ILE A 100 26.78 14.71 6.68
C ILE A 100 25.88 15.01 7.88
N VAL A 101 25.34 13.98 8.53
CA VAL A 101 24.46 14.08 9.72
C VAL A 101 23.29 15.04 9.54
N CYS A 102 22.71 15.11 8.35
CA CYS A 102 21.59 16.02 8.02
C CYS A 102 20.25 15.60 8.62
N ASN A 103 20.15 14.44 9.25
CA ASN A 103 18.96 13.89 9.92
C ASN A 103 17.77 13.54 9.00
N ARG A 104 17.88 13.69 7.67
CA ARG A 104 16.76 13.44 6.73
C ARG A 104 16.31 11.98 6.74
N CYS A 105 17.23 11.02 6.85
CA CYS A 105 16.95 9.59 6.91
C CYS A 105 16.23 9.19 8.22
N VAL A 106 16.61 9.77 9.35
CA VAL A 106 15.97 9.56 10.66
C VAL A 106 14.53 10.06 10.60
N ARG A 107 14.30 11.29 10.14
CA ARG A 107 12.97 11.86 9.98
C ARG A 107 12.11 11.07 8.99
N ALA A 108 12.67 10.61 7.88
CA ALA A 108 11.93 9.77 6.94
C ALA A 108 11.50 8.43 7.57
N CYS A 109 12.35 7.82 8.40
CA CYS A 109 12.02 6.61 9.14
C CYS A 109 10.93 6.84 10.20
N GLU A 110 10.95 7.97 10.89
CA GLU A 110 10.00 8.34 11.93
C GLU A 110 8.68 8.86 11.37
N GLU A 111 8.73 9.92 10.54
CA GLU A 111 7.56 10.69 10.12
C GLU A 111 6.80 10.00 8.98
N ILE A 112 7.52 9.40 8.02
CA ILE A 112 6.91 8.78 6.83
C ILE A 112 6.58 7.31 7.09
N GLN A 113 7.58 6.49 7.47
CA GLN A 113 7.38 5.06 7.68
C GLN A 113 6.80 4.73 9.06
N GLY A 114 7.19 5.47 10.10
CA GLY A 114 6.76 5.24 11.48
C GLY A 114 7.30 3.92 12.07
N THR A 115 8.55 3.58 11.78
CA THR A 115 9.23 2.38 12.30
C THR A 115 10.29 2.70 13.35
N PHE A 116 10.84 3.92 13.33
CA PHE A 116 11.84 4.40 14.30
C PHE A 116 13.11 3.53 14.36
N ALA A 117 13.50 2.98 13.20
CA ALA A 117 14.69 2.15 13.11
C ALA A 117 16.00 2.95 13.12
N LEU A 118 15.95 4.26 12.86
CA LEU A 118 17.10 5.14 12.81
C LEU A 118 17.03 6.22 13.88
N THR A 119 18.19 6.57 14.45
CA THR A 119 18.31 7.66 15.42
C THR A 119 19.65 8.38 15.23
N ILE A 120 19.82 9.52 15.92
CA ILE A 120 21.12 10.16 16.09
C ILE A 120 21.73 9.67 17.40
N GLU A 121 22.93 9.13 17.34
CA GLU A 121 23.75 8.78 18.49
C GLU A 121 24.85 9.82 18.70
N GLY A 122 25.32 9.96 19.95
CA GLY A 122 26.36 10.92 20.31
C GLY A 122 25.86 12.37 20.35
N ARG A 123 26.83 13.29 20.44
CA ARG A 123 26.56 14.72 20.45
C ARG A 123 27.75 15.52 19.89
N GLY A 124 27.47 16.74 19.44
CA GLY A 124 28.49 17.64 18.86
C GLY A 124 29.13 17.00 17.63
N PHE A 125 30.45 17.14 17.51
CA PHE A 125 31.19 16.60 16.37
C PHE A 125 31.22 15.05 16.32
N GLY A 126 30.95 14.36 17.42
CA GLY A 126 30.82 12.90 17.49
C GLY A 126 29.43 12.39 17.17
N SER A 127 28.48 13.23 16.67
CA SER A 127 27.15 12.79 16.30
C SER A 127 27.18 11.93 15.04
N ARG A 128 26.39 10.83 15.05
CA ARG A 128 26.25 9.92 13.89
C ARG A 128 24.86 9.34 13.80
N VAL A 129 24.47 8.91 12.61
CA VAL A 129 23.26 8.11 12.41
C VAL A 129 23.53 6.67 12.83
N ALA A 130 22.64 6.11 13.64
CA ALA A 130 22.71 4.73 14.10
C ALA A 130 21.42 3.96 13.78
N ALA A 131 21.54 2.66 13.50
CA ALA A 131 20.41 1.75 13.31
C ALA A 131 20.16 0.95 14.59
N GLY A 132 18.87 0.84 14.99
CA GLY A 132 18.48 0.11 16.20
C GLY A 132 19.17 0.63 17.46
N PHE A 133 19.77 -0.29 18.22
CA PHE A 133 20.56 0.00 19.42
C PHE A 133 22.06 0.07 19.10
N ASN A 134 22.45 0.82 18.08
CA ASN A 134 23.82 0.92 17.57
C ASN A 134 24.35 -0.40 16.99
N GLY A 135 23.46 -1.16 16.37
CA GLY A 135 23.79 -2.37 15.62
C GLY A 135 23.85 -2.10 14.11
N ASN A 136 23.63 -3.15 13.34
CA ASN A 136 23.51 -3.08 11.89
C ASN A 136 22.03 -2.97 11.47
N PHE A 137 21.77 -2.69 10.18
CA PHE A 137 20.40 -2.55 9.67
C PHE A 137 19.61 -3.85 9.77
N PHE A 138 20.23 -5.01 9.59
CA PHE A 138 19.54 -6.31 9.61
C PHE A 138 18.97 -6.63 11.00
N ASP A 139 19.70 -6.29 12.06
CA ASP A 139 19.29 -6.54 13.44
C ASP A 139 18.40 -5.43 14.03
N SER A 140 18.13 -4.39 13.25
CA SER A 140 17.26 -3.27 13.65
C SER A 140 15.80 -3.54 13.30
N PRO A 141 14.85 -2.72 13.81
CA PRO A 141 13.44 -2.77 13.39
C PRO A 141 13.19 -2.34 11.92
N CYS A 142 14.22 -2.23 11.11
CA CYS A 142 14.12 -1.77 9.71
C CYS A 142 13.25 -2.71 8.87
N VAL A 143 12.28 -2.15 8.17
CA VAL A 143 11.39 -2.88 7.24
C VAL A 143 11.80 -2.69 5.77
N SER A 144 12.99 -2.19 5.51
CA SER A 144 13.57 -1.97 4.17
C SER A 144 12.63 -1.19 3.21
N CYS A 145 11.91 -0.19 3.72
CA CYS A 145 10.97 0.58 2.90
C CYS A 145 11.65 1.52 1.89
N GLY A 146 12.95 1.82 2.08
CA GLY A 146 13.72 2.71 1.22
C GLY A 146 13.48 4.21 1.42
N ALA A 147 12.65 4.63 2.39
CA ALA A 147 12.38 6.05 2.64
C ALA A 147 13.65 6.83 3.03
N CYS A 148 14.53 6.22 3.82
CA CYS A 148 15.82 6.79 4.20
C CYS A 148 16.79 6.89 3.01
N VAL A 149 16.81 5.87 2.14
CA VAL A 149 17.60 5.86 0.89
C VAL A 149 17.14 7.00 -0.03
N GLN A 150 15.82 7.15 -0.22
CA GLN A 150 15.24 8.23 -1.04
C GLN A 150 15.52 9.62 -0.49
N ALA A 151 15.64 9.76 0.83
CA ALA A 151 15.87 11.05 1.49
C ALA A 151 17.35 11.42 1.63
N CYS A 152 18.27 10.48 1.43
CA CYS A 152 19.71 10.70 1.60
C CYS A 152 20.26 11.62 0.51
N PRO A 153 20.93 12.74 0.88
CA PRO A 153 21.48 13.68 -0.09
C PRO A 153 22.89 13.31 -0.60
N THR A 154 23.47 12.21 -0.07
CA THR A 154 24.82 11.75 -0.39
C THR A 154 24.84 10.25 -0.66
N ALA A 155 26.01 9.67 -0.88
CA ALA A 155 26.18 8.21 -1.02
C ALA A 155 26.14 7.42 0.30
N THR A 156 25.68 8.02 1.41
CA THR A 156 25.60 7.31 2.70
C THR A 156 24.65 6.11 2.61
N LEU A 157 23.49 6.27 1.98
CA LEU A 157 22.52 5.22 1.76
C LEU A 157 22.33 5.03 0.25
N THR A 158 22.97 4.01 -0.31
CA THR A 158 22.98 3.74 -1.75
C THR A 158 22.43 2.34 -2.03
N GLU A 159 21.55 2.21 -3.01
CA GLU A 159 21.02 0.92 -3.44
C GLU A 159 22.14 0.03 -4.01
N ASN A 160 22.17 -1.24 -3.64
CA ASN A 160 23.19 -2.19 -4.10
C ASN A 160 23.16 -2.32 -5.62
N THR A 161 21.98 -2.29 -6.24
CA THR A 161 21.84 -2.35 -7.71
C THR A 161 22.43 -1.12 -8.41
N VAL A 162 22.42 0.06 -7.79
CA VAL A 162 23.11 1.24 -8.32
C VAL A 162 24.63 1.11 -8.21
N ILE A 163 25.11 0.50 -7.12
CA ILE A 163 26.54 0.21 -6.95
C ILE A 163 27.02 -0.78 -8.00
N GLU A 164 26.21 -1.80 -8.31
CA GLU A 164 26.55 -2.87 -9.25
C GLU A 164 26.40 -2.46 -10.71
N LEU A 165 25.30 -1.80 -11.06
CA LEU A 165 24.92 -1.51 -12.45
C LEU A 165 25.22 -0.06 -12.89
N GLY A 166 25.56 0.81 -11.95
CA GLY A 166 25.78 2.24 -12.19
C GLY A 166 24.48 3.06 -12.25
N GLN A 167 24.63 4.35 -12.56
CA GLN A 167 23.50 5.29 -12.60
C GLN A 167 22.55 5.03 -13.78
N PRO A 168 21.23 5.09 -13.57
CA PRO A 168 20.24 4.93 -14.63
C PRO A 168 20.27 6.11 -15.62
N ARG A 169 19.84 5.87 -16.86
CA ARG A 169 19.84 6.87 -17.95
C ARG A 169 18.45 7.20 -18.47
N ARG A 170 17.45 6.37 -18.18
CA ARG A 170 16.08 6.51 -18.67
C ARG A 170 15.10 6.24 -17.53
N THR A 171 13.98 6.94 -17.54
CA THR A 171 12.92 6.76 -16.55
C THR A 171 11.60 6.45 -17.25
N VAL A 172 10.86 5.47 -16.73
CA VAL A 172 9.51 5.10 -17.16
C VAL A 172 8.58 5.12 -15.95
N LEU A 173 7.44 5.79 -16.05
CA LEU A 173 6.41 5.73 -15.00
C LEU A 173 5.68 4.39 -15.09
N THR A 174 5.50 3.77 -13.94
CA THR A 174 4.80 2.49 -13.82
C THR A 174 4.03 2.38 -12.50
N THR A 175 3.18 1.38 -12.41
CA THR A 175 2.45 1.03 -11.18
C THR A 175 3.07 -0.21 -10.54
N CYS A 176 3.14 -0.23 -9.22
CA CYS A 176 3.62 -1.37 -8.46
C CYS A 176 2.75 -2.62 -8.72
N ALA A 177 3.40 -3.76 -8.99
CA ALA A 177 2.73 -5.02 -9.31
C ALA A 177 2.24 -5.82 -8.09
N TYR A 178 2.40 -5.31 -6.84
CA TYR A 178 2.23 -6.15 -5.66
C TYR A 178 0.86 -6.08 -4.98
N CYS A 179 0.39 -4.92 -4.58
CA CYS A 179 -0.86 -4.85 -3.80
C CYS A 179 -1.81 -3.74 -4.25
N GLY A 180 -3.03 -3.80 -3.73
CA GLY A 180 -4.12 -2.90 -4.05
C GLY A 180 -3.95 -1.44 -3.61
N VAL A 181 -2.83 -1.07 -2.98
CA VAL A 181 -2.51 0.34 -2.74
C VAL A 181 -2.30 1.09 -4.05
N GLY A 182 -1.77 0.41 -5.10
CA GLY A 182 -1.60 1.02 -6.41
C GLY A 182 -0.51 2.10 -6.46
N CYS A 183 0.59 1.90 -5.73
CA CYS A 183 1.70 2.85 -5.68
C CYS A 183 2.31 3.11 -7.07
N SER A 184 2.54 4.39 -7.40
CA SER A 184 3.22 4.79 -8.62
C SER A 184 4.73 4.90 -8.40
N PHE A 185 5.50 4.38 -9.34
CA PHE A 185 6.96 4.37 -9.34
C PHE A 185 7.54 4.91 -10.64
N LYS A 186 8.77 5.36 -10.54
CA LYS A 186 9.67 5.56 -11.67
C LYS A 186 10.56 4.33 -11.76
N ALA A 187 10.42 3.53 -12.81
CA ALA A 187 11.40 2.53 -13.18
C ALA A 187 12.56 3.24 -13.85
N GLU A 188 13.70 3.28 -13.19
CA GLU A 188 14.90 3.94 -13.66
C GLU A 188 15.82 2.89 -14.27
N MET A 189 16.16 3.07 -15.55
CA MET A 189 16.68 2.02 -16.41
C MET A 189 18.01 2.39 -17.04
N GLN A 190 18.80 1.35 -17.34
CA GLN A 190 19.96 1.41 -18.22
C GLN A 190 19.73 0.44 -19.39
N GLY A 191 19.47 0.99 -20.59
CA GLY A 191 18.95 0.18 -21.69
C GLY A 191 17.59 -0.41 -21.32
N GLU A 192 17.47 -1.74 -21.43
CA GLU A 192 16.26 -2.49 -21.03
C GLU A 192 16.32 -3.05 -19.60
N THR A 193 17.42 -2.80 -18.88
CA THR A 193 17.61 -3.28 -17.52
C THR A 193 17.10 -2.25 -16.51
N VAL A 194 16.22 -2.67 -15.60
CA VAL A 194 15.81 -1.86 -14.45
C VAL A 194 16.97 -1.79 -13.47
N VAL A 195 17.40 -0.58 -13.10
CA VAL A 195 18.47 -0.34 -12.13
C VAL A 195 17.88 -0.11 -10.74
N ARG A 196 16.84 0.74 -10.66
CA ARG A 196 16.13 1.00 -9.41
C ARG A 196 14.68 1.41 -9.65
N MET A 197 13.87 1.28 -8.60
CA MET A 197 12.47 1.72 -8.58
C MET A 197 12.33 2.84 -7.56
N THR A 198 12.14 4.08 -8.00
CA THR A 198 11.93 5.22 -7.09
C THR A 198 10.45 5.61 -7.00
N PRO A 199 9.91 5.86 -5.78
CA PRO A 199 8.51 6.21 -5.63
C PRO A 199 8.21 7.57 -6.28
N TYR A 200 7.13 7.64 -7.04
CA TYR A 200 6.73 8.87 -7.73
C TYR A 200 6.02 9.82 -6.76
N LYS A 201 6.54 11.05 -6.61
CA LYS A 201 6.02 12.03 -5.65
C LYS A 201 4.57 12.43 -5.93
N ASN A 202 4.18 12.48 -7.21
CA ASN A 202 2.82 12.86 -7.61
C ASN A 202 1.90 11.63 -7.78
N GLY A 203 2.30 10.45 -7.31
CA GLY A 203 1.46 9.27 -7.26
C GLY A 203 0.35 9.44 -6.23
N GLY A 204 -0.93 9.42 -6.65
CA GLY A 204 -2.07 9.71 -5.78
C GLY A 204 -2.21 8.79 -4.57
N ALA A 205 -1.80 7.51 -4.70
CA ALA A 205 -1.90 6.54 -3.63
C ALA A 205 -0.72 6.59 -2.64
N ASN A 206 0.48 6.90 -3.11
CA ASN A 206 1.70 6.77 -2.31
C ASN A 206 2.49 8.08 -2.06
N GLU A 207 2.24 9.14 -2.83
CA GLU A 207 2.84 10.48 -2.62
C GLU A 207 4.36 10.45 -2.34
N GLY A 208 5.08 9.62 -3.09
CA GLY A 208 6.54 9.46 -2.93
C GLY A 208 6.96 8.50 -1.82
N HIS A 209 6.05 7.79 -1.15
CA HIS A 209 6.39 6.72 -0.22
C HIS A 209 6.42 5.35 -0.91
N SER A 210 7.12 4.39 -0.31
CA SER A 210 7.26 3.01 -0.80
C SER A 210 7.34 2.00 0.35
N CYS A 211 7.19 0.73 -0.02
CA CYS A 211 7.55 -0.39 0.86
C CYS A 211 8.61 -1.25 0.17
N VAL A 212 9.17 -2.21 0.90
CA VAL A 212 10.20 -3.13 0.40
C VAL A 212 9.82 -3.79 -0.93
N LYS A 213 8.55 -4.18 -1.09
CA LYS A 213 8.08 -4.91 -2.28
C LYS A 213 8.23 -4.06 -3.55
N GLY A 214 7.61 -2.87 -3.58
CA GLY A 214 7.67 -2.00 -4.75
C GLY A 214 9.06 -1.38 -4.96
N ARG A 215 9.77 -1.12 -3.87
CA ARG A 215 11.10 -0.50 -3.92
C ARG A 215 12.19 -1.44 -4.42
N PHE A 216 12.20 -2.70 -3.95
CA PHE A 216 13.34 -3.60 -4.14
C PHE A 216 13.01 -4.97 -4.74
N ALA A 217 11.75 -5.43 -4.69
CA ALA A 217 11.40 -6.78 -5.12
C ALA A 217 11.03 -6.88 -6.62
N TRP A 218 11.65 -6.10 -7.46
CA TRP A 218 11.43 -6.08 -8.93
C TRP A 218 12.45 -6.92 -9.71
N GLY A 219 13.38 -7.59 -9.03
CA GLY A 219 14.45 -8.40 -9.66
C GLY A 219 13.95 -9.45 -10.65
N TYR A 220 12.68 -9.92 -10.49
CA TYR A 220 12.06 -10.84 -11.44
C TYR A 220 11.99 -10.28 -12.88
N ALA A 221 11.98 -8.95 -13.04
CA ALA A 221 11.94 -8.33 -14.37
C ALA A 221 13.24 -8.51 -15.15
N ASN A 222 14.37 -8.55 -14.43
CA ASN A 222 15.71 -8.72 -15.03
C ASN A 222 16.26 -10.14 -14.87
N HIS A 223 15.49 -11.08 -14.29
CA HIS A 223 16.01 -12.41 -13.97
C HIS A 223 16.39 -13.19 -15.24
N GLN A 224 17.54 -13.87 -15.21
CA GLN A 224 18.06 -14.59 -16.37
C GLN A 224 17.17 -15.74 -16.83
N ASP A 225 16.39 -16.35 -15.92
CA ASP A 225 15.45 -17.44 -16.24
C ASP A 225 14.12 -16.95 -16.79
N ARG A 226 13.97 -15.62 -17.02
CA ARG A 226 12.76 -15.06 -17.60
C ARG A 226 12.60 -15.55 -19.03
N GLN A 227 11.44 -16.16 -19.33
CA GLN A 227 11.13 -16.62 -20.68
C GLN A 227 10.80 -15.42 -21.57
N LEU A 228 11.62 -15.19 -22.60
CA LEU A 228 11.50 -14.07 -23.54
C LEU A 228 10.93 -14.52 -24.90
N GLU A 229 10.88 -15.82 -25.14
CA GLU A 229 10.42 -16.40 -26.40
C GLU A 229 9.36 -17.44 -26.12
N PRO A 230 8.33 -17.58 -27.00
CA PRO A 230 7.36 -18.67 -26.87
C PRO A 230 8.01 -20.04 -27.03
N MET A 231 7.44 -21.01 -26.35
CA MET A 231 7.88 -22.42 -26.44
C MET A 231 6.68 -23.33 -26.57
N ILE A 232 6.79 -24.35 -27.40
CA ILE A 232 5.79 -25.42 -27.55
C ILE A 232 6.39 -26.79 -27.26
N ARG A 233 5.55 -27.76 -26.91
CA ARG A 233 5.83 -29.18 -26.87
C ARG A 233 4.58 -29.98 -27.22
N GLU A 234 4.73 -31.13 -27.84
CA GLU A 234 3.60 -31.95 -28.25
C GLU A 234 3.03 -32.78 -27.09
N SER A 235 3.90 -33.25 -26.22
CA SER A 235 3.56 -34.05 -25.04
C SER A 235 4.20 -33.49 -23.80
N ILE A 236 3.66 -33.82 -22.62
CA ILE A 236 4.19 -33.40 -21.32
C ILE A 236 5.60 -33.93 -21.06
N THR A 237 5.99 -35.00 -21.72
CA THR A 237 7.30 -35.64 -21.60
C THR A 237 8.34 -35.11 -22.59
N ASP A 238 7.91 -34.35 -23.60
CA ASP A 238 8.80 -33.83 -24.63
C ASP A 238 9.55 -32.60 -24.12
N GLU A 239 10.72 -32.34 -24.69
CA GLU A 239 11.47 -31.12 -24.44
C GLU A 239 10.76 -29.91 -25.05
N TRP A 240 10.96 -28.74 -24.42
CA TRP A 240 10.46 -27.50 -24.93
C TRP A 240 11.22 -27.02 -26.16
N LYS A 241 10.50 -26.71 -27.24
CA LYS A 241 11.02 -26.13 -28.48
C LYS A 241 10.67 -24.64 -28.53
N LYS A 242 11.67 -23.78 -28.66
CA LYS A 242 11.47 -22.35 -28.94
C LYS A 242 10.91 -22.16 -30.35
N VAL A 243 9.91 -21.28 -30.48
CA VAL A 243 9.20 -21.00 -31.71
C VAL A 243 8.87 -19.52 -31.86
N SER A 244 8.37 -19.08 -33.02
CA SER A 244 7.83 -17.74 -33.19
C SER A 244 6.48 -17.56 -32.49
N PHE A 245 6.07 -16.31 -32.27
CA PHE A 245 4.72 -16.03 -31.72
C PHE A 245 3.63 -16.54 -32.66
N GLU A 246 3.79 -16.42 -33.97
CA GLU A 246 2.84 -16.92 -34.97
C GLU A 246 2.68 -18.45 -34.87
N GLU A 247 3.80 -19.18 -34.76
CA GLU A 247 3.79 -20.63 -34.62
C GLU A 247 3.12 -21.05 -33.30
N ALA A 248 3.45 -20.38 -32.19
CA ALA A 248 2.86 -20.67 -30.88
C ALA A 248 1.34 -20.39 -30.86
N ILE A 249 0.90 -19.30 -31.44
CA ILE A 249 -0.52 -18.93 -31.51
C ILE A 249 -1.28 -19.92 -32.39
N ALA A 250 -0.73 -20.27 -33.56
CA ALA A 250 -1.35 -21.26 -34.46
C ALA A 250 -1.47 -22.64 -33.79
N PHE A 251 -0.44 -23.09 -33.10
CA PHE A 251 -0.43 -24.32 -32.33
C PHE A 251 -1.50 -24.32 -31.23
N ALA A 252 -1.56 -23.28 -30.42
CA ALA A 252 -2.54 -23.16 -29.34
C ALA A 252 -3.96 -23.09 -29.87
N ALA A 253 -4.21 -22.26 -30.90
CA ALA A 253 -5.53 -22.12 -31.52
C ALA A 253 -6.02 -23.44 -32.13
N GLY A 254 -5.16 -24.13 -32.87
CA GLY A 254 -5.49 -25.44 -33.44
C GLY A 254 -5.87 -26.49 -32.37
N ARG A 255 -5.09 -26.58 -31.29
CA ARG A 255 -5.41 -27.46 -30.15
C ARG A 255 -6.71 -27.14 -29.47
N LEU A 256 -7.00 -25.85 -29.24
CA LEU A 256 -8.26 -25.42 -28.64
C LEU A 256 -9.46 -25.72 -29.54
N GLN A 257 -9.34 -25.51 -30.86
CA GLN A 257 -10.39 -25.83 -31.82
C GLN A 257 -10.65 -27.37 -31.88
N ASP A 258 -9.61 -28.16 -31.86
CA ASP A 258 -9.73 -29.61 -31.81
C ASP A 258 -10.46 -30.10 -30.56
N ILE A 259 -10.12 -29.54 -29.40
CA ILE A 259 -10.80 -29.86 -28.13
C ILE A 259 -12.28 -29.47 -28.21
N GLN A 260 -12.57 -28.28 -28.70
CA GLN A 260 -13.95 -27.80 -28.80
C GLN A 260 -14.76 -28.65 -29.80
N THR A 261 -14.16 -29.05 -30.89
CA THR A 261 -14.80 -29.94 -31.90
C THR A 261 -15.14 -31.30 -31.31
N ARG A 262 -14.22 -31.87 -30.51
CA ARG A 262 -14.40 -33.21 -29.91
C ARG A 262 -15.32 -33.23 -28.69
N HIS A 263 -15.29 -32.19 -27.89
CA HIS A 263 -15.92 -32.15 -26.56
C HIS A 263 -16.99 -31.08 -26.39
N GLY A 264 -17.26 -30.28 -27.43
CA GLY A 264 -18.28 -29.21 -27.44
C GLY A 264 -17.78 -27.86 -26.88
N LYS A 265 -18.59 -26.84 -27.11
CA LYS A 265 -18.21 -25.44 -26.84
C LYS A 265 -17.93 -25.12 -25.35
N TYR A 266 -18.45 -25.92 -24.43
CA TYR A 266 -18.26 -25.72 -22.99
C TYR A 266 -17.02 -26.42 -22.42
N SER A 267 -16.24 -27.10 -23.27
CA SER A 267 -15.02 -27.80 -22.84
C SER A 267 -13.83 -26.86 -22.58
N ILE A 268 -13.94 -25.60 -22.98
CA ILE A 268 -12.90 -24.58 -22.82
C ILE A 268 -13.37 -23.52 -21.84
N GLY A 269 -12.47 -23.10 -20.97
CA GLY A 269 -12.63 -21.97 -20.08
C GLY A 269 -11.32 -21.24 -19.90
N ALA A 270 -11.37 -20.05 -19.27
CA ALA A 270 -10.20 -19.28 -18.93
C ALA A 270 -10.31 -18.67 -17.54
N ILE A 271 -9.18 -18.51 -16.89
CA ILE A 271 -9.06 -17.79 -15.61
C ILE A 271 -8.10 -16.63 -15.83
N THR A 272 -8.55 -15.43 -15.53
CA THR A 272 -7.71 -14.23 -15.53
C THR A 272 -7.10 -13.98 -14.16
N SER A 273 -6.06 -13.17 -14.14
CA SER A 273 -5.45 -12.71 -12.89
C SER A 273 -5.73 -11.24 -12.63
N SER A 274 -6.07 -10.92 -11.40
CA SER A 274 -6.16 -9.52 -10.93
C SER A 274 -4.79 -8.82 -10.81
N ARG A 275 -3.72 -9.45 -11.30
CA ARG A 275 -2.38 -8.84 -11.45
C ARG A 275 -2.07 -8.45 -12.89
N CYS A 276 -2.92 -8.87 -13.83
CA CYS A 276 -2.83 -8.49 -15.24
C CYS A 276 -3.39 -7.08 -15.48
N THR A 277 -3.04 -6.50 -16.62
CA THR A 277 -3.61 -5.21 -17.05
C THR A 277 -5.07 -5.34 -17.45
N ASN A 278 -5.77 -4.22 -17.57
CA ASN A 278 -7.16 -4.21 -18.05
C ASN A 278 -7.27 -4.79 -19.47
N GLU A 279 -6.30 -4.49 -20.32
CA GLU A 279 -6.24 -4.95 -21.70
C GLU A 279 -6.11 -6.47 -21.77
N GLU A 280 -5.22 -7.06 -20.98
CA GLU A 280 -5.05 -8.52 -20.91
C GLU A 280 -6.32 -9.22 -20.45
N VAL A 281 -6.93 -8.73 -19.37
CA VAL A 281 -8.17 -9.27 -18.82
C VAL A 281 -9.31 -9.15 -19.83
N PHE A 282 -9.45 -7.97 -20.48
CA PHE A 282 -10.46 -7.73 -21.50
C PHE A 282 -10.31 -8.69 -22.69
N VAL A 283 -9.11 -8.87 -23.21
CA VAL A 283 -8.86 -9.76 -24.36
C VAL A 283 -9.20 -11.20 -24.03
N VAL A 284 -8.81 -11.69 -22.84
CA VAL A 284 -9.10 -13.09 -22.44
C VAL A 284 -10.61 -13.33 -22.29
N GLN A 285 -11.34 -12.45 -21.59
CA GLN A 285 -12.78 -12.62 -21.43
C GLN A 285 -13.54 -12.49 -22.77
N LYS A 286 -13.10 -11.59 -23.64
CA LYS A 286 -13.65 -11.45 -25.00
C LYS A 286 -13.39 -12.71 -25.83
N MET A 287 -12.19 -13.27 -25.79
CA MET A 287 -11.82 -14.51 -26.49
C MET A 287 -12.74 -15.67 -26.08
N VAL A 288 -12.99 -15.87 -24.79
CA VAL A 288 -13.86 -16.96 -24.31
C VAL A 288 -15.29 -16.78 -24.84
N ARG A 289 -15.82 -15.58 -24.81
CA ARG A 289 -17.19 -15.30 -25.23
C ARG A 289 -17.35 -15.27 -26.74
N ALA A 290 -16.51 -14.51 -27.42
CA ALA A 290 -16.62 -14.29 -28.87
C ALA A 290 -16.08 -15.46 -29.71
N ALA A 291 -14.93 -16.08 -29.32
CA ALA A 291 -14.33 -17.15 -30.09
C ALA A 291 -14.81 -18.55 -29.66
N PHE A 292 -14.97 -18.79 -28.36
CA PHE A 292 -15.39 -20.11 -27.86
C PHE A 292 -16.91 -20.22 -27.62
N GLY A 293 -17.64 -19.11 -27.65
CA GLY A 293 -19.11 -19.08 -27.58
C GLY A 293 -19.68 -19.52 -26.24
N ASN A 294 -18.98 -19.22 -25.13
CA ASN A 294 -19.45 -19.54 -23.78
C ASN A 294 -19.03 -18.48 -22.74
N ASN A 295 -19.50 -18.61 -21.49
CA ASN A 295 -19.18 -17.73 -20.37
C ASN A 295 -18.25 -18.38 -19.32
N ASN A 296 -17.47 -19.40 -19.69
CA ASN A 296 -16.55 -20.09 -18.79
C ASN A 296 -15.28 -19.25 -18.53
N VAL A 297 -15.45 -18.04 -18.06
CA VAL A 297 -14.37 -17.15 -17.68
C VAL A 297 -14.55 -16.72 -16.24
N ASP A 298 -13.49 -16.76 -15.46
CA ASP A 298 -13.50 -16.29 -14.07
C ASP A 298 -12.16 -15.62 -13.73
N THR A 299 -12.07 -15.05 -12.53
CA THR A 299 -10.88 -14.35 -12.05
C THR A 299 -10.61 -14.69 -10.58
N CYS A 300 -9.37 -14.50 -10.14
CA CYS A 300 -9.00 -14.70 -8.74
C CYS A 300 -9.79 -13.81 -7.76
N ALA A 301 -10.42 -12.73 -8.22
CA ALA A 301 -11.31 -11.90 -7.42
C ALA A 301 -12.53 -12.67 -6.88
N ARG A 302 -12.89 -13.80 -7.51
CA ARG A 302 -13.99 -14.68 -7.07
C ARG A 302 -13.90 -15.05 -5.60
N VAL A 303 -12.75 -15.50 -5.15
CA VAL A 303 -12.52 -15.91 -3.74
C VAL A 303 -11.95 -14.76 -2.91
N CYS A 304 -11.43 -13.72 -3.53
CA CYS A 304 -10.79 -12.59 -2.86
C CYS A 304 -11.82 -11.60 -2.29
N HIS A 305 -12.41 -10.77 -3.14
CA HIS A 305 -13.32 -9.69 -2.75
C HIS A 305 -14.68 -9.70 -3.48
N SER A 306 -15.09 -10.81 -4.14
CA SER A 306 -16.49 -10.96 -4.58
C SER A 306 -17.48 -10.80 -3.43
N PRO A 307 -17.21 -11.32 -2.20
CA PRO A 307 -18.06 -11.05 -1.05
C PRO A 307 -18.20 -9.57 -0.71
N THR A 308 -17.14 -8.75 -0.92
CA THR A 308 -17.22 -7.30 -0.81
C THR A 308 -18.15 -6.72 -1.87
N GLY A 309 -17.96 -7.12 -3.13
CA GLY A 309 -18.81 -6.66 -4.24
C GLY A 309 -20.28 -6.93 -3.97
N PHE A 310 -20.61 -8.16 -3.60
CA PHE A 310 -21.98 -8.55 -3.27
C PHE A 310 -22.52 -7.80 -2.04
N GLY A 311 -21.77 -7.82 -0.93
CA GLY A 311 -22.24 -7.25 0.34
C GLY A 311 -22.46 -5.74 0.30
N LEU A 312 -21.51 -4.99 -0.30
CA LEU A 312 -21.62 -3.54 -0.41
C LEU A 312 -22.69 -3.13 -1.45
N SER A 313 -22.81 -3.86 -2.56
CA SER A 313 -23.88 -3.58 -3.56
C SER A 313 -25.27 -3.75 -2.96
N ASN A 314 -25.47 -4.76 -2.13
CA ASN A 314 -26.76 -4.96 -1.45
C ASN A 314 -27.03 -3.90 -0.38
N ALA A 315 -26.00 -3.42 0.32
CA ALA A 315 -26.15 -2.44 1.40
C ALA A 315 -26.16 -0.99 0.90
N PHE A 316 -25.32 -0.66 -0.08
CA PHE A 316 -25.04 0.73 -0.50
C PHE A 316 -25.30 1.00 -1.98
N GLY A 317 -25.61 -0.03 -2.77
CA GLY A 317 -25.76 0.09 -4.21
C GLY A 317 -24.44 0.23 -4.98
N THR A 318 -23.27 0.05 -4.31
CA THR A 318 -21.94 0.12 -4.91
C THR A 318 -21.04 -0.99 -4.40
N SER A 319 -20.17 -1.51 -5.27
CA SER A 319 -19.26 -2.61 -4.91
C SER A 319 -17.87 -2.16 -4.43
N ALA A 320 -17.62 -0.86 -4.43
CA ALA A 320 -16.34 -0.28 -4.03
C ALA A 320 -16.33 0.15 -2.55
N GLY A 321 -15.13 0.37 -1.99
CA GLY A 321 -14.97 1.04 -0.71
C GLY A 321 -15.57 2.44 -0.73
N THR A 322 -16.05 2.90 0.42
CA THR A 322 -16.80 4.16 0.52
C THR A 322 -15.91 5.40 0.65
N GLN A 323 -14.60 5.22 0.82
CA GLN A 323 -13.62 6.28 0.99
C GLN A 323 -12.29 5.95 0.29
N ASP A 324 -11.47 6.97 0.05
CA ASP A 324 -10.10 6.81 -0.40
C ASP A 324 -9.12 6.56 0.77
N PHE A 325 -7.84 6.32 0.46
CA PHE A 325 -6.82 6.06 1.49
C PHE A 325 -6.47 7.28 2.35
N LYS A 326 -6.66 8.51 1.85
CA LYS A 326 -6.40 9.74 2.62
C LYS A 326 -7.40 9.94 3.72
N SER A 327 -8.62 9.45 3.55
CA SER A 327 -9.69 9.55 4.53
C SER A 327 -9.30 8.98 5.90
N VAL A 328 -8.35 8.02 5.99
CA VAL A 328 -7.85 7.50 7.27
C VAL A 328 -7.24 8.59 8.17
N GLU A 329 -6.75 9.68 7.58
CA GLU A 329 -6.14 10.80 8.31
C GLU A 329 -7.15 11.60 9.15
N TYR A 330 -8.45 11.40 8.91
CA TYR A 330 -9.56 12.04 9.62
C TYR A 330 -10.34 11.08 10.52
N ALA A 331 -9.93 9.82 10.60
CA ALA A 331 -10.59 8.84 11.47
C ALA A 331 -10.24 9.09 12.94
N ASP A 332 -11.24 9.04 13.82
CA ASP A 332 -11.05 9.10 15.26
C ASP A 332 -11.01 7.70 15.88
N VAL A 333 -11.78 6.77 15.31
CA VAL A 333 -11.78 5.36 15.67
C VAL A 333 -11.63 4.50 14.43
N ILE A 334 -10.67 3.59 14.45
CA ILE A 334 -10.41 2.62 13.38
C ILE A 334 -10.79 1.23 13.88
N LEU A 335 -11.74 0.58 13.20
CA LEU A 335 -12.08 -0.83 13.39
C LEU A 335 -11.41 -1.64 12.28
N LEU A 336 -10.39 -2.40 12.64
CA LEU A 336 -9.59 -3.20 11.72
C LEU A 336 -9.95 -4.68 11.87
N ILE A 337 -10.49 -5.31 10.81
CA ILE A 337 -11.02 -6.68 10.87
C ILE A 337 -10.37 -7.58 9.83
N GLY A 338 -9.80 -8.71 10.28
CA GLY A 338 -9.24 -9.73 9.38
C GLY A 338 -8.23 -9.18 8.37
N ALA A 339 -7.41 -8.22 8.80
CA ALA A 339 -6.42 -7.56 7.96
C ALA A 339 -5.15 -7.23 8.76
N ASN A 340 -4.00 -7.38 8.12
CA ASN A 340 -2.71 -6.92 8.62
C ASN A 340 -2.09 -5.92 7.64
N PRO A 341 -2.46 -4.64 7.70
CA PRO A 341 -2.00 -3.66 6.71
C PRO A 341 -0.50 -3.38 6.78
N THR A 342 0.18 -3.61 7.90
CA THR A 342 1.63 -3.44 8.01
C THR A 342 2.39 -4.38 7.07
N ASP A 343 1.89 -5.59 6.86
CA ASP A 343 2.48 -6.57 5.95
C ASP A 343 1.87 -6.51 4.54
N ALA A 344 0.53 -6.41 4.46
CA ALA A 344 -0.19 -6.52 3.20
C ALA A 344 -0.25 -5.19 2.41
N HIS A 345 -0.40 -4.05 3.11
CA HIS A 345 -0.58 -2.72 2.52
C HIS A 345 0.30 -1.67 3.20
N PRO A 346 1.65 -1.84 3.22
CA PRO A 346 2.52 -1.08 4.13
C PRO A 346 2.47 0.44 3.95
N VAL A 347 2.30 0.93 2.72
CA VAL A 347 2.22 2.38 2.46
C VAL A 347 0.94 2.98 3.05
N PHE A 348 -0.19 2.29 2.93
CA PHE A 348 -1.43 2.67 3.61
C PHE A 348 -1.28 2.57 5.13
N ALA A 349 -0.65 1.49 5.63
CA ALA A 349 -0.39 1.33 7.07
C ALA A 349 0.46 2.46 7.65
N SER A 350 1.37 3.05 6.88
CA SER A 350 2.15 4.20 7.34
C SER A 350 1.28 5.42 7.62
N ARG A 351 0.27 5.70 6.78
CA ARG A 351 -0.73 6.75 7.02
C ARG A 351 -1.59 6.44 8.25
N MET A 352 -2.07 5.20 8.36
CA MET A 352 -2.82 4.73 9.53
C MET A 352 -2.00 4.88 10.81
N LYS A 353 -0.74 4.45 10.82
CA LYS A 353 0.17 4.58 11.97
C LYS A 353 0.39 6.05 12.36
N LYS A 354 0.53 6.94 11.37
CA LYS A 354 0.62 8.39 11.64
C LYS A 354 -0.62 8.88 12.38
N ARG A 355 -1.82 8.59 11.87
CA ARG A 355 -3.08 8.99 12.50
C ARG A 355 -3.27 8.41 13.90
N LEU A 356 -2.84 7.16 14.13
CA LEU A 356 -2.88 6.52 15.45
C LEU A 356 -1.96 7.25 16.46
N ARG A 357 -0.77 7.66 16.04
CA ARG A 357 0.13 8.47 16.89
C ARG A 357 -0.42 9.87 17.19
N GLU A 358 -1.27 10.41 16.34
CA GLU A 358 -1.98 11.67 16.53
C GLU A 358 -3.22 11.55 17.45
N GLY A 359 -3.53 10.33 17.92
CA GLY A 359 -4.52 10.09 18.97
C GLY A 359 -5.75 9.29 18.56
N ALA A 360 -5.90 8.89 17.29
CA ALA A 360 -6.97 7.99 16.89
C ALA A 360 -6.92 6.66 17.66
N LYS A 361 -8.08 6.06 17.89
CA LYS A 361 -8.22 4.80 18.61
C LYS A 361 -8.27 3.62 17.64
N LEU A 362 -7.71 2.49 18.03
CA LEU A 362 -7.66 1.29 17.19
C LEU A 362 -8.32 0.12 17.89
N ILE A 363 -9.32 -0.47 17.24
CA ILE A 363 -9.95 -1.72 17.61
C ILE A 363 -9.55 -2.77 16.58
N ILE A 364 -8.94 -3.87 16.99
CA ILE A 364 -8.52 -4.97 16.13
C ILE A 364 -9.38 -6.19 16.40
N VAL A 365 -9.91 -6.79 15.33
CA VAL A 365 -10.66 -8.05 15.35
C VAL A 365 -9.94 -9.06 14.47
N ASP A 366 -9.10 -9.89 15.06
CA ASP A 366 -8.26 -10.85 14.31
C ASP A 366 -7.92 -12.06 15.22
N PRO A 367 -7.90 -13.30 14.72
CA PRO A 367 -7.43 -14.44 15.49
C PRO A 367 -5.92 -14.36 15.82
N ARG A 368 -5.15 -13.62 15.03
CA ARG A 368 -3.71 -13.42 15.23
C ARG A 368 -3.42 -12.09 15.91
N LYS A 369 -2.46 -12.09 16.79
CA LYS A 369 -1.91 -10.86 17.37
C LYS A 369 -0.97 -10.22 16.34
N ILE A 370 -1.50 -9.30 15.53
CA ILE A 370 -0.71 -8.54 14.52
C ILE A 370 0.10 -7.43 15.20
N ASP A 371 1.11 -6.90 14.50
CA ASP A 371 2.02 -5.88 15.06
C ASP A 371 1.32 -4.60 15.53
N LEU A 372 0.20 -4.22 14.89
CA LEU A 372 -0.57 -3.04 15.29
C LEU A 372 -1.26 -3.17 16.66
N VAL A 373 -1.34 -4.38 17.24
CA VAL A 373 -1.82 -4.54 18.62
C VAL A 373 -0.90 -3.80 19.58
N LYS A 374 0.44 -3.89 19.34
CA LYS A 374 1.42 -3.09 20.05
C LYS A 374 2.69 -2.92 19.22
N THR A 375 3.01 -1.70 18.85
CA THR A 375 4.23 -1.32 18.14
C THR A 375 4.72 0.04 18.64
N ALA A 376 5.83 0.55 18.10
CA ALA A 376 6.42 1.82 18.54
C ALA A 376 5.41 2.98 18.55
N HIS A 377 5.14 3.52 19.73
CA HIS A 377 4.20 4.62 19.99
C HIS A 377 2.74 4.35 19.59
N ILE A 378 2.35 3.09 19.43
CA ILE A 378 0.98 2.67 19.13
C ILE A 378 0.64 1.47 20.01
N GLU A 379 -0.53 1.53 20.66
CA GLU A 379 -1.16 0.42 21.36
C GLU A 379 -2.65 0.40 21.03
N ALA A 380 -3.18 -0.74 20.60
CA ALA A 380 -4.58 -0.87 20.26
C ALA A 380 -5.46 -0.61 21.49
N SER A 381 -6.55 0.14 21.31
CA SER A 381 -7.53 0.42 22.36
C SER A 381 -8.39 -0.81 22.68
N GLY A 382 -8.49 -1.76 21.73
CA GLY A 382 -9.16 -3.04 21.92
C GLY A 382 -8.57 -4.09 20.97
N PHE A 383 -8.38 -5.31 21.48
CA PHE A 383 -8.00 -6.47 20.68
C PHE A 383 -8.97 -7.62 20.97
N LEU A 384 -9.91 -7.80 20.04
CA LEU A 384 -10.92 -8.84 20.07
C LEU A 384 -10.36 -10.07 19.34
N GLN A 385 -9.67 -10.94 20.08
CA GLN A 385 -9.04 -12.15 19.54
C GLN A 385 -10.07 -13.26 19.37
N LEU A 386 -10.77 -13.25 18.25
CA LEU A 386 -11.83 -14.22 17.96
C LEU A 386 -11.28 -15.57 17.49
N LYS A 387 -12.08 -16.63 17.67
CA LYS A 387 -11.83 -17.92 17.02
C LYS A 387 -12.09 -17.81 15.52
N PRO A 388 -11.27 -18.43 14.64
CA PRO A 388 -11.53 -18.47 13.22
C PRO A 388 -12.95 -18.93 12.88
N GLY A 389 -13.61 -18.24 11.94
CA GLY A 389 -14.98 -18.54 11.50
C GLY A 389 -16.10 -17.90 12.35
N THR A 390 -15.78 -17.16 13.41
CA THR A 390 -16.80 -16.53 14.29
C THR A 390 -16.99 -15.02 14.03
N ASN A 391 -16.52 -14.52 12.92
CA ASN A 391 -16.54 -13.09 12.57
C ASN A 391 -17.94 -12.48 12.60
N VAL A 392 -18.94 -13.19 12.03
CA VAL A 392 -20.34 -12.72 12.00
C VAL A 392 -20.91 -12.58 13.42
N ALA A 393 -20.60 -13.54 14.29
CA ALA A 393 -21.04 -13.49 15.68
C ALA A 393 -20.46 -12.28 16.42
N VAL A 394 -19.18 -11.95 16.21
CA VAL A 394 -18.56 -10.76 16.81
C VAL A 394 -19.22 -9.47 16.31
N ILE A 395 -19.48 -9.35 15.00
CA ILE A 395 -20.14 -8.15 14.45
C ILE A 395 -21.58 -8.02 14.95
N ASN A 396 -22.33 -9.12 15.04
CA ASN A 396 -23.68 -9.11 15.58
C ASN A 396 -23.66 -8.70 17.07
N SER A 397 -22.67 -9.15 17.84
CA SER A 397 -22.53 -8.76 19.25
C SER A 397 -22.16 -7.28 19.42
N LEU A 398 -21.32 -6.72 18.55
CA LEU A 398 -21.07 -5.26 18.51
C LEU A 398 -22.36 -4.50 18.20
N ALA A 399 -23.12 -4.96 17.20
CA ALA A 399 -24.40 -4.38 16.81
C ALA A 399 -25.45 -4.50 17.94
N HIS A 400 -25.50 -5.64 18.63
CA HIS A 400 -26.37 -5.84 19.80
C HIS A 400 -26.16 -4.77 20.86
N VAL A 401 -24.90 -4.51 21.26
CA VAL A 401 -24.59 -3.45 22.22
C VAL A 401 -25.03 -2.08 21.70
N ILE A 402 -24.74 -1.75 20.46
CA ILE A 402 -25.08 -0.44 19.87
C ILE A 402 -26.60 -0.21 19.88
N VAL A 403 -27.39 -1.22 19.52
CA VAL A 403 -28.84 -1.09 19.45
C VAL A 403 -29.46 -1.11 20.85
N THR A 404 -29.07 -2.06 21.69
CA THR A 404 -29.71 -2.25 23.02
C THR A 404 -29.32 -1.20 24.05
N GLU A 405 -28.14 -0.57 23.89
CA GLU A 405 -27.72 0.54 24.74
C GLU A 405 -28.12 1.92 24.18
N GLY A 406 -28.87 1.97 23.06
CA GLY A 406 -29.35 3.24 22.47
C GLY A 406 -28.24 4.09 21.87
N LEU A 407 -27.15 3.48 21.39
CA LEU A 407 -26.00 4.17 20.80
C LEU A 407 -26.14 4.40 19.29
N ALA A 408 -27.23 3.94 18.69
CA ALA A 408 -27.50 4.09 17.26
C ALA A 408 -27.77 5.55 16.89
N ASN A 409 -27.26 5.99 15.74
CA ASN A 409 -27.49 7.32 15.19
C ASN A 409 -28.87 7.40 14.53
N THR A 410 -29.89 7.71 15.30
CA THR A 410 -31.30 7.74 14.83
C THR A 410 -31.53 8.76 13.73
N ALA A 411 -30.83 9.90 13.73
CA ALA A 411 -30.96 10.92 12.68
C ALA A 411 -30.50 10.37 11.33
N PHE A 412 -29.31 9.75 11.27
CA PHE A 412 -28.79 9.13 10.05
C PHE A 412 -29.70 7.99 9.58
N ILE A 413 -30.14 7.14 10.49
CA ILE A 413 -31.02 6.00 10.17
C ILE A 413 -32.32 6.51 9.55
N THR A 414 -32.97 7.51 10.15
CA THR A 414 -34.23 8.08 9.65
C THR A 414 -34.07 8.70 8.27
N GLU A 415 -32.93 9.33 8.00
CA GLU A 415 -32.69 10.03 6.72
C GLU A 415 -32.25 9.06 5.59
N ARG A 416 -31.45 8.02 5.94
CA ARG A 416 -30.67 7.28 4.94
C ARG A 416 -30.96 5.77 4.87
N CYS A 417 -31.63 5.20 5.85
CA CYS A 417 -31.93 3.76 5.87
C CYS A 417 -33.41 3.49 5.53
N GLU A 418 -33.66 2.34 4.92
CA GLU A 418 -35.02 1.87 4.71
C GLU A 418 -35.63 1.45 6.06
N PRO A 419 -36.77 2.04 6.48
CA PRO A 419 -37.28 1.85 7.85
C PRO A 419 -37.66 0.41 8.20
N THR A 420 -38.27 -0.31 7.27
CA THR A 420 -38.73 -1.70 7.48
C THR A 420 -37.54 -2.64 7.63
N GLU A 421 -36.55 -2.51 6.74
CA GLU A 421 -35.32 -3.32 6.79
C GLU A 421 -34.50 -3.05 8.06
N TYR A 422 -34.42 -1.78 8.46
CA TYR A 422 -33.78 -1.42 9.71
C TYR A 422 -34.50 -2.03 10.93
N ALA A 423 -35.82 -1.99 10.96
CA ALA A 423 -36.60 -2.56 12.05
C ALA A 423 -36.37 -4.08 12.18
N ILE A 424 -36.40 -4.81 11.06
CA ILE A 424 -36.13 -6.27 11.01
C ILE A 424 -34.71 -6.56 11.52
N TRP A 425 -33.72 -5.83 11.03
CA TRP A 425 -32.33 -6.01 11.44
C TRP A 425 -32.12 -5.67 12.93
N SER A 426 -32.70 -4.56 13.39
CA SER A 426 -32.62 -4.12 14.78
C SER A 426 -33.25 -5.13 15.75
N GLU A 427 -34.42 -5.68 15.40
CA GLU A 427 -35.04 -6.77 16.15
C GLU A 427 -34.14 -8.01 16.21
N PHE A 428 -33.59 -8.42 15.05
CA PHE A 428 -32.68 -9.57 14.98
C PHE A 428 -31.45 -9.41 15.87
N VAL A 429 -30.73 -8.30 15.76
CA VAL A 429 -29.50 -8.10 16.54
C VAL A 429 -29.78 -7.90 18.03
N SER A 430 -30.97 -7.43 18.39
CA SER A 430 -31.38 -7.24 19.80
C SER A 430 -31.70 -8.53 20.54
N ARG A 431 -31.85 -9.67 19.85
CA ARG A 431 -32.12 -10.95 20.49
C ARG A 431 -30.98 -11.36 21.39
N HIS A 432 -31.31 -12.02 22.49
CA HIS A 432 -30.34 -12.46 23.51
C HIS A 432 -29.22 -13.34 22.93
N GLU A 433 -29.54 -14.16 21.94
CA GLU A 433 -28.57 -15.01 21.25
C GLU A 433 -27.44 -14.25 20.55
N ASN A 434 -27.62 -12.96 20.22
CA ASN A 434 -26.60 -12.08 19.67
C ASN A 434 -25.87 -11.25 20.75
N SER A 435 -26.26 -11.38 22.02
CA SER A 435 -25.58 -10.63 23.08
C SER A 435 -24.13 -11.08 23.24
N GLN A 436 -23.30 -10.18 23.68
CA GLN A 436 -21.88 -10.44 23.87
C GLN A 436 -21.66 -11.54 24.93
N GLU A 437 -22.52 -11.66 25.93
CA GLU A 437 -22.49 -12.71 26.95
C GLU A 437 -22.82 -14.09 26.34
N ALA A 438 -23.85 -14.17 25.51
CA ALA A 438 -24.21 -15.42 24.83
C ALA A 438 -23.15 -15.88 23.84
N MET A 439 -22.47 -14.93 23.19
CA MET A 439 -21.48 -15.21 22.16
C MET A 439 -20.06 -15.42 22.70
N GLU A 440 -19.76 -15.10 23.95
CA GLU A 440 -18.41 -15.20 24.53
C GLU A 440 -17.82 -16.61 24.38
N ALA A 441 -18.54 -17.64 24.76
CA ALA A 441 -18.06 -19.04 24.66
C ALA A 441 -17.83 -19.47 23.19
N HIS A 442 -18.67 -18.99 22.26
CA HIS A 442 -18.59 -19.30 20.85
C HIS A 442 -17.41 -18.59 20.18
N THR A 443 -17.28 -17.29 20.37
CA THR A 443 -16.28 -16.45 19.74
C THR A 443 -14.92 -16.49 20.41
N GLY A 444 -14.88 -16.75 21.70
CA GLY A 444 -13.69 -16.66 22.54
C GLY A 444 -13.33 -15.22 22.94
N VAL A 445 -14.15 -14.24 22.58
CA VAL A 445 -13.94 -12.83 22.92
C VAL A 445 -14.70 -12.49 24.20
N PRO A 446 -14.04 -11.97 25.25
CA PRO A 446 -14.72 -11.59 26.49
C PRO A 446 -15.82 -10.54 26.26
N ALA A 447 -16.99 -10.75 26.84
CA ALA A 447 -18.16 -9.88 26.69
C ALA A 447 -17.85 -8.40 27.01
N ALA A 448 -17.05 -8.16 28.05
CA ALA A 448 -16.63 -6.81 28.43
C ALA A 448 -15.85 -6.10 27.30
N GLN A 449 -14.94 -6.81 26.60
CA GLN A 449 -14.16 -6.24 25.50
C GLN A 449 -15.06 -5.90 24.30
N VAL A 450 -16.04 -6.75 23.98
CA VAL A 450 -17.02 -6.47 22.92
C VAL A 450 -17.81 -5.20 23.24
N ARG A 451 -18.26 -5.07 24.49
CA ARG A 451 -19.03 -3.90 24.96
C ARG A 451 -18.23 -2.62 24.87
N GLU A 452 -16.98 -2.63 25.35
CA GLU A 452 -16.08 -1.47 25.27
C GLU A 452 -15.80 -1.08 23.82
N ALA A 453 -15.51 -2.04 22.96
CA ALA A 453 -15.26 -1.81 21.54
C ALA A 453 -16.49 -1.22 20.82
N ALA A 454 -17.68 -1.75 21.07
CA ALA A 454 -18.93 -1.25 20.50
C ALA A 454 -19.19 0.21 20.90
N ARG A 455 -19.08 0.50 22.21
CA ARG A 455 -19.24 1.85 22.74
C ARG A 455 -18.22 2.82 22.12
N LEU A 456 -16.94 2.42 22.08
CA LEU A 456 -15.89 3.23 21.49
C LEU A 456 -16.15 3.51 20.01
N PHE A 457 -16.57 2.51 19.23
CA PHE A 457 -16.86 2.70 17.81
C PHE A 457 -18.07 3.59 17.56
N ALA A 458 -19.12 3.47 18.40
CA ALA A 458 -20.35 4.23 18.23
C ALA A 458 -20.23 5.70 18.69
N THR A 459 -19.40 5.99 19.70
CA THR A 459 -19.37 7.32 20.36
C THR A 459 -18.04 8.05 20.22
N GLY A 460 -17.03 7.42 19.65
CA GLY A 460 -15.66 7.97 19.60
C GLY A 460 -15.39 8.98 18.47
N GLY A 461 -16.39 9.40 17.72
CA GLY A 461 -16.24 10.34 16.60
C GLY A 461 -16.36 9.66 15.24
N ASN A 462 -15.45 10.02 14.30
CA ASN A 462 -15.42 9.41 12.96
C ASN A 462 -14.92 7.96 13.02
N GLY A 463 -15.82 6.99 12.83
CA GLY A 463 -15.53 5.56 12.84
C GLY A 463 -15.28 4.99 11.45
N ALA A 464 -14.06 4.56 11.15
CA ALA A 464 -13.71 3.91 9.89
C ALA A 464 -13.51 2.41 10.07
N ILE A 465 -14.14 1.60 9.20
CA ILE A 465 -13.93 0.15 9.16
C ILE A 465 -12.98 -0.18 8.01
N TYR A 466 -11.87 -0.86 8.33
CA TYR A 466 -10.96 -1.43 7.35
C TYR A 466 -10.92 -2.95 7.51
N TYR A 467 -10.98 -3.68 6.41
CA TYR A 467 -11.01 -5.15 6.44
C TYR A 467 -10.29 -5.78 5.26
N GLY A 468 -9.87 -7.01 5.43
CA GLY A 468 -9.16 -7.77 4.40
C GLY A 468 -9.74 -9.16 4.16
N LEU A 469 -8.89 -10.06 3.65
CA LEU A 469 -9.25 -11.42 3.26
C LEU A 469 -9.66 -12.30 4.45
N GLY A 470 -9.24 -11.96 5.67
CA GLY A 470 -9.72 -12.62 6.89
C GLY A 470 -11.23 -12.43 7.16
N VAL A 471 -11.89 -11.57 6.38
CA VAL A 471 -13.35 -11.40 6.35
C VAL A 471 -13.95 -12.08 5.12
N THR A 472 -13.38 -11.82 3.94
CA THR A 472 -14.04 -12.17 2.67
C THR A 472 -13.79 -13.61 2.23
N GLU A 473 -12.67 -14.21 2.57
CA GLU A 473 -12.34 -15.59 2.20
C GLU A 473 -12.93 -16.62 3.19
N HIS A 474 -14.19 -16.43 3.54
CA HIS A 474 -14.98 -17.32 4.38
C HIS A 474 -16.31 -17.68 3.71
N SER A 475 -16.91 -18.80 4.12
CA SER A 475 -18.24 -19.22 3.63
C SER A 475 -19.33 -18.16 3.90
N GLN A 476 -19.14 -17.31 4.90
CA GLN A 476 -20.05 -16.22 5.28
C GLN A 476 -19.45 -14.83 4.97
N GLY A 477 -18.51 -14.73 4.04
CA GLY A 477 -17.84 -13.46 3.71
C GLY A 477 -18.82 -12.36 3.34
N SER A 478 -19.81 -12.64 2.49
CA SER A 478 -20.83 -11.65 2.09
C SER A 478 -21.69 -11.18 3.26
N THR A 479 -22.12 -12.10 4.12
CA THR A 479 -22.87 -11.78 5.35
C THR A 479 -22.06 -10.88 6.28
N MET A 480 -20.77 -11.16 6.40
CA MET A 480 -19.87 -10.35 7.22
C MET A 480 -19.73 -8.92 6.66
N VAL A 481 -19.61 -8.77 5.35
CA VAL A 481 -19.53 -7.44 4.70
C VAL A 481 -20.82 -6.67 4.91
N MET A 482 -21.99 -7.31 4.74
CA MET A 482 -23.27 -6.67 5.04
C MET A 482 -23.40 -6.29 6.53
N GLY A 483 -22.91 -7.14 7.44
CA GLY A 483 -22.89 -6.83 8.88
C GLY A 483 -22.05 -5.58 9.20
N MET A 484 -20.88 -5.42 8.57
CA MET A 484 -20.06 -4.21 8.73
C MET A 484 -20.75 -2.97 8.12
N ALA A 485 -21.42 -3.13 6.97
CA ALA A 485 -22.19 -2.07 6.36
C ALA A 485 -23.35 -1.61 7.28
N ASN A 486 -24.08 -2.56 7.86
CA ASN A 486 -25.14 -2.27 8.83
C ASN A 486 -24.60 -1.56 10.08
N LEU A 487 -23.43 -1.98 10.59
CA LEU A 487 -22.77 -1.34 11.72
C LEU A 487 -22.41 0.13 11.43
N ALA A 488 -21.87 0.39 10.24
CA ALA A 488 -21.55 1.75 9.78
C ALA A 488 -22.80 2.62 9.61
N MET A 489 -23.87 2.08 9.04
CA MET A 489 -25.16 2.78 8.92
C MET A 489 -25.78 3.07 10.29
N ALA A 490 -25.83 2.05 11.17
CA ALA A 490 -26.40 2.21 12.51
C ALA A 490 -25.69 3.28 13.35
N THR A 491 -24.40 3.51 13.13
CA THR A 491 -23.61 4.52 13.82
C THR A 491 -23.46 5.83 13.06
N GLY A 492 -24.02 5.93 11.85
CA GLY A 492 -23.89 7.11 10.99
C GLY A 492 -22.47 7.34 10.46
N ASN A 493 -21.66 6.31 10.38
CA ASN A 493 -20.26 6.37 9.92
C ASN A 493 -20.12 6.19 8.41
N LEU A 494 -20.84 7.01 7.64
CA LEU A 494 -20.82 7.05 6.17
C LEU A 494 -20.93 8.48 5.65
N GLY A 495 -20.42 8.73 4.44
CA GLY A 495 -20.69 9.94 3.67
C GLY A 495 -19.83 11.16 4.04
N ARG A 496 -18.76 11.00 4.82
CA ARG A 496 -17.79 12.06 5.16
C ARG A 496 -16.39 11.48 5.33
N ASP A 497 -15.36 12.33 5.37
CA ASP A 497 -13.99 11.89 5.61
C ASP A 497 -13.82 11.27 7.01
N GLY A 498 -12.94 10.30 7.10
CA GLY A 498 -12.61 9.61 8.36
C GLY A 498 -13.56 8.48 8.75
N VAL A 499 -14.54 8.12 7.91
CA VAL A 499 -15.54 7.07 8.18
C VAL A 499 -15.55 6.00 7.09
N GLY A 500 -16.55 5.14 7.09
CA GLY A 500 -16.87 4.24 5.97
C GLY A 500 -16.47 2.79 6.16
N VAL A 501 -16.78 2.01 5.11
CA VAL A 501 -16.51 0.57 5.01
C VAL A 501 -15.53 0.36 3.86
N ASN A 502 -14.28 0.05 4.21
CA ASN A 502 -13.13 0.22 3.32
C ASN A 502 -12.36 -1.10 3.16
N PRO A 503 -12.58 -1.86 2.08
CA PRO A 503 -11.84 -3.09 1.82
C PRO A 503 -10.38 -2.80 1.46
N LEU A 504 -9.45 -3.50 2.10
CA LEU A 504 -8.02 -3.51 1.75
C LEU A 504 -7.77 -4.62 0.75
N ARG A 505 -7.93 -4.34 -0.54
CA ARG A 505 -7.84 -5.33 -1.60
C ARG A 505 -6.39 -5.79 -1.83
N GLY A 506 -6.21 -7.09 -2.09
CA GLY A 506 -4.89 -7.72 -2.16
C GLY A 506 -4.11 -7.40 -3.43
N GLN A 507 -4.67 -7.70 -4.59
CA GLN A 507 -3.97 -7.55 -5.87
C GLN A 507 -4.00 -6.11 -6.38
N ASN A 508 -2.98 -5.75 -7.15
CA ASN A 508 -2.78 -4.41 -7.69
C ASN A 508 -3.86 -3.97 -8.70
N ASN A 509 -4.49 -4.90 -9.42
CA ASN A 509 -5.54 -4.60 -10.40
C ASN A 509 -6.84 -5.41 -10.18
N VAL A 510 -7.16 -5.75 -8.93
CA VAL A 510 -8.39 -6.52 -8.65
C VAL A 510 -9.64 -5.75 -9.06
N GLN A 511 -9.67 -4.43 -8.91
CA GLN A 511 -10.77 -3.59 -9.36
C GLN A 511 -10.91 -3.63 -10.88
N GLY A 512 -9.83 -3.36 -11.63
CA GLY A 512 -9.84 -3.38 -13.09
C GLY A 512 -10.18 -4.75 -13.68
N SER A 513 -9.78 -5.84 -13.05
CA SER A 513 -10.17 -7.18 -13.44
C SER A 513 -11.70 -7.39 -13.37
N CYS A 514 -12.36 -6.84 -12.34
CA CYS A 514 -13.82 -6.84 -12.24
C CYS A 514 -14.46 -5.89 -13.27
N ASP A 515 -13.91 -4.67 -13.45
CA ASP A 515 -14.40 -3.68 -14.40
C ASP A 515 -14.42 -4.22 -15.85
N MET A 516 -13.47 -5.09 -16.19
CA MET A 516 -13.35 -5.72 -17.51
C MET A 516 -14.26 -6.93 -17.71
N GLY A 517 -15.13 -7.25 -16.76
CA GLY A 517 -16.15 -8.28 -16.90
C GLY A 517 -15.60 -9.71 -16.90
N SER A 518 -14.61 -9.99 -16.07
CA SER A 518 -13.97 -11.32 -16.01
C SER A 518 -14.70 -12.31 -15.12
N PHE A 519 -15.97 -12.10 -14.85
CA PHE A 519 -16.86 -13.05 -14.17
C PHE A 519 -17.81 -13.73 -15.17
N PRO A 520 -18.25 -14.99 -14.93
CA PRO A 520 -19.12 -15.69 -15.86
C PRO A 520 -20.48 -14.99 -16.06
N HIS A 521 -20.95 -14.21 -15.11
CA HIS A 521 -22.24 -13.52 -15.13
C HIS A 521 -22.14 -12.03 -15.52
N GLU A 522 -20.94 -11.48 -15.69
CA GLU A 522 -20.73 -10.06 -15.99
C GLU A 522 -19.95 -9.83 -17.28
N LEU A 523 -20.32 -8.80 -18.00
CA LEU A 523 -19.62 -8.19 -19.12
C LEU A 523 -18.91 -6.91 -18.64
N PRO A 524 -18.01 -6.30 -19.44
CA PRO A 524 -17.33 -5.06 -19.05
C PRO A 524 -18.30 -3.98 -18.56
N GLY A 525 -17.91 -3.29 -17.48
CA GLY A 525 -18.71 -2.25 -16.84
C GLY A 525 -19.84 -2.78 -15.95
N TYR A 526 -19.66 -3.97 -15.37
CA TYR A 526 -20.64 -4.62 -14.46
C TYR A 526 -22.01 -4.88 -15.08
N ARG A 527 -22.03 -5.10 -16.40
CA ARG A 527 -23.25 -5.41 -17.14
C ARG A 527 -23.54 -6.90 -17.10
N HIS A 528 -24.78 -7.27 -16.80
CA HIS A 528 -25.16 -8.67 -16.62
C HIS A 528 -25.35 -9.39 -17.96
N VAL A 529 -24.83 -10.62 -18.08
CA VAL A 529 -25.03 -11.50 -19.26
C VAL A 529 -26.48 -11.97 -19.40
N SER A 530 -27.30 -11.87 -18.36
CA SER A 530 -28.73 -12.21 -18.40
C SER A 530 -29.60 -11.11 -19.03
N ASP A 531 -29.07 -9.91 -19.25
CA ASP A 531 -29.80 -8.81 -19.90
C ASP A 531 -29.61 -8.88 -21.42
N ASP A 532 -30.72 -9.09 -22.14
CA ASP A 532 -30.76 -9.23 -23.59
C ASP A 532 -30.24 -7.99 -24.32
N ALA A 533 -30.57 -6.79 -23.83
CA ALA A 533 -30.12 -5.55 -24.43
C ALA A 533 -28.59 -5.39 -24.29
N THR A 534 -28.06 -5.75 -23.15
CA THR A 534 -26.62 -5.79 -22.91
C THR A 534 -25.91 -6.79 -23.83
N ARG A 535 -26.42 -8.01 -23.96
CA ARG A 535 -25.84 -9.01 -24.87
C ARG A 535 -25.82 -8.50 -26.30
N THR A 536 -26.98 -8.02 -26.80
CA THR A 536 -27.09 -7.48 -28.16
C THR A 536 -26.09 -6.34 -28.41
N MET A 537 -25.92 -5.45 -27.45
CA MET A 537 -24.93 -4.37 -27.54
C MET A 537 -23.50 -4.92 -27.72
N PHE A 538 -23.09 -5.90 -26.91
CA PHE A 538 -21.74 -6.45 -27.01
C PHE A 538 -21.54 -7.33 -28.27
N GLU A 539 -22.55 -8.06 -28.71
CA GLU A 539 -22.54 -8.78 -29.98
C GLU A 539 -22.30 -7.83 -31.17
N GLN A 540 -22.98 -6.70 -31.19
CA GLN A 540 -22.77 -5.66 -32.20
C GLN A 540 -21.37 -5.06 -32.11
N LEU A 541 -20.91 -4.69 -30.90
CA LEU A 541 -19.59 -4.09 -30.69
C LEU A 541 -18.44 -5.05 -31.05
N TRP A 542 -18.61 -6.34 -30.82
CA TRP A 542 -17.58 -7.34 -31.10
C TRP A 542 -17.71 -7.99 -32.47
N GLY A 543 -18.81 -7.74 -33.21
CA GLY A 543 -19.07 -8.34 -34.50
C GLY A 543 -19.28 -9.87 -34.41
N THR A 544 -19.93 -10.33 -33.36
CA THR A 544 -20.21 -11.74 -33.07
C THR A 544 -21.72 -11.93 -32.94
N VAL A 545 -22.20 -13.18 -33.18
CA VAL A 545 -23.62 -13.56 -33.03
C VAL A 545 -23.74 -14.58 -31.91
#